data_ee6671cc17fc8bd5eca953c6a059ac76
#
_entry.id   ee6671cc17fc8bd5eca953c6a059ac76
#
_cell.length_a   1.000
_cell.length_b   1.000
_cell.length_c   1.000
_cell.angle_alpha   90.00
_cell.angle_beta   90.00
_cell.angle_gamma   90.00
#
_symmetry.space_group_name_H-M   'P 1'
#
loop_
_entity.id
_entity.type
_entity.pdbx_description
1 polymer ?
#
loop_
_entity_poly.entity_id
_entity_poly.type
_entity_poly.pdbx_seq_one_letter_code
_entity_poly.pdbx_strand_id
1 'polypeptide(L)'
;IASQLMLKNIYQLGTPLGTPLEREHIENLSIDNLKEYHQQVFQANRINIFAAGNIEDDETHTIVQTFQQLSKSSTPIIPTTSLQTQEGQFIYEPRENSLQSTILLYKKLFDYNHTDRREFNILNTLLGGYFGSRLMQKVREECGYTYSIYSENSYICDHSIFFIESDVIEGKADESIEACFEEIKRLQTEEIGDEELSTLKTYLSGAYLRSVDCITSYMKTYVRWHKFGLNEEEMGQLFATIKKISPQTILSLANRYLQRETISTIIVGKH
;
A
#
# COMPACT_ATOMS: atom_id res chain seq x y z
N ILE A 1 15.65 2.80 -0.59
CA ILE A 1 16.49 1.58 -0.57
C ILE A 1 15.68 0.42 0.00
N ALA A 2 15.12 0.51 1.22
CA ALA A 2 14.34 -0.57 1.83
C ALA A 2 13.19 -1.05 0.93
N SER A 3 12.39 -0.14 0.39
CA SER A 3 11.29 -0.46 -0.54
C SER A 3 11.77 -1.13 -1.84
N GLN A 4 12.97 -0.76 -2.36
CA GLN A 4 13.57 -1.43 -3.53
C GLN A 4 14.01 -2.87 -3.19
N LEU A 5 14.60 -3.08 -2.01
CA LEU A 5 14.97 -4.41 -1.54
C LEU A 5 13.73 -5.30 -1.34
N MET A 6 12.65 -4.74 -0.79
CA MET A 6 11.35 -5.41 -0.68
C MET A 6 10.82 -5.85 -2.05
N LEU A 7 10.77 -4.93 -3.01
CA LEU A 7 10.29 -5.26 -4.36
C LEU A 7 11.17 -6.31 -5.06
N LYS A 8 12.50 -6.21 -4.91
CA LYS A 8 13.45 -7.20 -5.43
C LYS A 8 13.28 -8.58 -4.79
N ASN A 9 12.83 -8.65 -3.53
CA ASN A 9 12.58 -9.91 -2.86
C ASN A 9 11.22 -10.53 -3.26
N ILE A 10 10.21 -9.70 -3.53
CA ILE A 10 8.87 -10.15 -3.92
C ILE A 10 8.80 -10.52 -5.40
N TYR A 11 9.45 -9.75 -6.26
CA TYR A 11 9.37 -9.90 -7.71
C TYR A 11 10.66 -10.44 -8.30
N GLN A 12 10.52 -11.26 -9.32
CA GLN A 12 11.66 -11.83 -10.04
C GLN A 12 12.51 -10.73 -10.70
N LEU A 13 13.82 -10.86 -10.60
CA LEU A 13 14.77 -10.01 -11.32
C LEU A 13 14.50 -10.07 -12.83
N GLY A 14 14.59 -8.94 -13.52
CA GLY A 14 14.25 -8.80 -14.95
C GLY A 14 12.79 -8.39 -15.19
N THR A 15 11.96 -8.35 -14.15
CA THR A 15 10.61 -7.75 -14.23
C THR A 15 10.66 -6.26 -13.86
N PRO A 16 9.72 -5.43 -14.34
CA PRO A 16 9.70 -4.00 -14.04
C PRO A 16 9.69 -3.66 -12.54
N LEU A 17 9.07 -4.51 -11.70
CA LEU A 17 9.00 -4.29 -10.26
C LEU A 17 10.17 -4.91 -9.48
N GLY A 18 10.75 -5.99 -10.00
CA GLY A 18 11.88 -6.69 -9.37
C GLY A 18 13.25 -6.15 -9.76
N THR A 19 13.32 -5.25 -10.75
CA THR A 19 14.58 -4.65 -11.21
C THR A 19 14.71 -3.23 -10.66
N PRO A 20 15.64 -2.97 -9.73
CA PRO A 20 15.89 -1.61 -9.26
C PRO A 20 16.32 -0.69 -10.40
N LEU A 21 15.88 0.56 -10.36
CA LEU A 21 16.37 1.58 -11.28
C LEU A 21 17.79 1.97 -10.87
N GLU A 22 18.75 1.70 -11.77
CA GLU A 22 20.16 2.03 -11.60
C GLU A 22 20.56 3.20 -12.52
N ARG A 23 21.67 3.84 -12.19
CA ARG A 23 22.18 4.98 -12.94
C ARG A 23 22.42 4.64 -14.42
N GLU A 24 22.96 3.45 -14.66
CA GLU A 24 23.24 2.93 -16.01
C GLU A 24 21.96 2.85 -16.87
N HIS A 25 20.82 2.48 -16.28
CA HIS A 25 19.55 2.45 -16.98
C HIS A 25 19.14 3.84 -17.49
N ILE A 26 19.44 4.89 -16.71
CA ILE A 26 19.14 6.28 -17.11
C ILE A 26 20.11 6.77 -18.16
N GLU A 27 21.42 6.48 -18.02
CA GLU A 27 22.47 6.90 -18.94
C GLU A 27 22.31 6.27 -20.34
N ASN A 28 21.72 5.06 -20.40
CA ASN A 28 21.44 4.36 -21.65
C ASN A 28 20.13 4.76 -22.34
N LEU A 29 19.31 5.62 -21.71
CA LEU A 29 18.08 6.10 -22.34
C LEU A 29 18.37 7.13 -23.44
N SER A 30 17.80 6.90 -24.62
CA SER A 30 17.79 7.85 -25.71
C SER A 30 16.43 8.55 -25.83
N ILE A 31 16.43 9.72 -26.47
CA ILE A 31 15.18 10.43 -26.80
C ILE A 31 14.29 9.57 -27.71
N ASP A 32 14.88 8.77 -28.58
CA ASP A 32 14.13 7.90 -29.48
C ASP A 32 13.44 6.76 -28.74
N ASN A 33 14.11 6.14 -27.75
CA ASN A 33 13.47 5.16 -26.85
C ASN A 33 12.26 5.76 -26.13
N LEU A 34 12.37 7.01 -25.64
CA LEU A 34 11.27 7.69 -24.96
C LEU A 34 10.11 8.00 -25.91
N LYS A 35 10.38 8.43 -27.14
CA LYS A 35 9.36 8.66 -28.16
C LYS A 35 8.64 7.37 -28.55
N GLU A 36 9.39 6.30 -28.77
CA GLU A 36 8.83 4.99 -29.08
C GLU A 36 7.93 4.49 -27.94
N TYR A 37 8.39 4.54 -26.70
CA TYR A 37 7.61 4.17 -25.53
C TYR A 37 6.34 5.02 -25.40
N HIS A 38 6.48 6.34 -25.59
CA HIS A 38 5.32 7.26 -25.60
C HIS A 38 4.27 6.85 -26.63
N GLN A 39 4.70 6.58 -27.88
CA GLN A 39 3.80 6.12 -28.94
C GLN A 39 3.13 4.78 -28.62
N GLN A 40 3.82 3.89 -27.94
CA GLN A 40 3.28 2.58 -27.53
C GLN A 40 2.25 2.71 -26.40
N VAL A 41 2.45 3.63 -25.45
CA VAL A 41 1.60 3.78 -24.25
C VAL A 41 0.39 4.68 -24.54
N PHE A 42 0.59 5.80 -25.23
CA PHE A 42 -0.46 6.77 -25.50
C PHE A 42 -1.32 6.35 -26.71
N GLN A 43 -2.17 5.36 -26.47
CA GLN A 43 -3.11 4.79 -27.42
C GLN A 43 -4.55 5.02 -26.94
N ALA A 44 -5.47 5.37 -27.84
CA ALA A 44 -6.85 5.72 -27.49
C ALA A 44 -7.56 4.66 -26.64
N ASN A 45 -7.29 3.39 -26.89
CA ASN A 45 -7.90 2.26 -26.14
C ASN A 45 -7.18 1.88 -24.84
N ARG A 46 -6.17 2.67 -24.44
CA ARG A 46 -5.43 2.49 -23.17
C ARG A 46 -5.62 3.64 -22.19
N ILE A 47 -6.40 4.64 -22.59
CA ILE A 47 -6.62 5.85 -21.82
C ILE A 47 -8.04 5.81 -21.24
N ASN A 48 -8.14 5.95 -19.94
CA ASN A 48 -9.39 6.25 -19.26
C ASN A 48 -9.36 7.73 -18.84
N ILE A 49 -10.40 8.45 -19.19
CA ILE A 49 -10.53 9.88 -18.90
C ILE A 49 -11.59 10.04 -17.82
N PHE A 50 -11.22 10.69 -16.73
CA PHE A 50 -12.11 11.04 -15.65
C PHE A 50 -12.20 12.55 -15.56
N ALA A 51 -13.40 13.08 -15.65
CA ALA A 51 -13.65 14.50 -15.52
C ALA A 51 -14.73 14.71 -14.46
N ALA A 52 -14.54 15.72 -13.61
CA ALA A 52 -15.49 16.04 -12.54
C ALA A 52 -15.52 17.55 -12.31
N GLY A 53 -16.70 18.12 -12.28
CA GLY A 53 -16.92 19.56 -12.16
C GLY A 53 -18.24 19.97 -12.79
N ASN A 54 -18.40 21.27 -13.01
CA ASN A 54 -19.45 21.80 -13.87
C ASN A 54 -18.98 21.68 -15.32
N ILE A 55 -19.20 20.50 -15.93
CA ILE A 55 -18.74 20.20 -17.29
C ILE A 55 -19.95 20.24 -18.21
N GLU A 56 -19.86 21.04 -19.25
CA GLU A 56 -20.90 21.15 -20.28
C GLU A 56 -20.68 20.11 -21.40
N ASP A 57 -21.73 19.86 -22.16
CA ASP A 57 -21.71 18.87 -23.25
C ASP A 57 -20.65 19.19 -24.31
N ASP A 58 -20.42 20.47 -24.61
CA ASP A 58 -19.41 20.92 -25.59
C ASP A 58 -17.97 20.61 -25.11
N GLU A 59 -17.71 20.73 -23.80
CA GLU A 59 -16.41 20.40 -23.22
C GLU A 59 -16.19 18.88 -23.26
N THR A 60 -17.21 18.11 -22.91
CA THR A 60 -17.18 16.64 -23.02
C THR A 60 -16.92 16.22 -24.46
N HIS A 61 -17.60 16.82 -25.44
CA HIS A 61 -17.41 16.54 -26.84
C HIS A 61 -15.99 16.87 -27.32
N THR A 62 -15.44 18.00 -26.90
CA THR A 62 -14.08 18.42 -27.22
C THR A 62 -13.03 17.44 -26.67
N ILE A 63 -13.20 17.00 -25.42
CA ILE A 63 -12.33 15.99 -24.81
C ILE A 63 -12.35 14.69 -25.61
N VAL A 64 -13.55 14.18 -25.90
CA VAL A 64 -13.72 12.93 -26.66
C VAL A 64 -13.11 13.03 -28.05
N GLN A 65 -13.37 14.10 -28.79
CA GLN A 65 -12.80 14.32 -30.15
C GLN A 65 -11.28 14.38 -30.11
N THR A 66 -10.69 15.05 -29.11
CA THR A 66 -9.22 15.17 -29.00
C THR A 66 -8.58 13.80 -28.82
N PHE A 67 -9.12 12.97 -27.93
CA PHE A 67 -8.55 11.64 -27.66
C PHE A 67 -8.89 10.58 -28.70
N GLN A 68 -9.98 10.76 -29.46
CA GLN A 68 -10.32 9.87 -30.58
C GLN A 68 -9.32 9.97 -31.74
N GLN A 69 -8.54 11.05 -31.84
CA GLN A 69 -7.48 11.21 -32.85
C GLN A 69 -6.25 10.36 -32.56
N LEU A 70 -6.10 9.86 -31.36
CA LEU A 70 -5.00 8.95 -31.02
C LEU A 70 -5.16 7.60 -31.73
N SER A 71 -4.03 7.03 -32.13
CA SER A 71 -4.01 5.68 -32.71
C SER A 71 -4.53 4.64 -31.70
N LYS A 72 -5.01 3.51 -32.21
CA LYS A 72 -5.43 2.36 -31.39
C LYS A 72 -4.40 1.25 -31.52
N SER A 73 -4.00 0.66 -30.41
CA SER A 73 -3.14 -0.53 -30.40
C SER A 73 -3.98 -1.80 -30.40
N SER A 74 -3.54 -2.79 -31.17
CA SER A 74 -4.06 -4.15 -31.09
C SER A 74 -3.35 -5.03 -30.05
N THR A 75 -2.20 -4.56 -29.54
CA THR A 75 -1.36 -5.34 -28.63
C THR A 75 -1.61 -4.92 -27.20
N PRO A 76 -2.07 -5.79 -26.30
CA PRO A 76 -2.16 -5.45 -24.88
C PRO A 76 -0.76 -5.27 -24.30
N ILE A 77 -0.56 -4.24 -23.46
CA ILE A 77 0.60 -4.19 -22.57
C ILE A 77 0.19 -4.97 -21.32
N ILE A 78 0.64 -6.20 -21.22
CA ILE A 78 0.49 -6.98 -20.00
C ILE A 78 1.82 -6.83 -19.27
N PRO A 79 1.87 -6.15 -18.12
CA PRO A 79 3.07 -6.15 -17.30
C PRO A 79 3.35 -7.59 -16.89
N THR A 80 4.47 -8.14 -17.32
CA THR A 80 4.89 -9.47 -16.87
C THR A 80 5.40 -9.30 -15.44
N THR A 81 4.56 -9.58 -14.46
CA THR A 81 4.97 -9.69 -13.06
C THR A 81 5.16 -11.15 -12.73
N SER A 82 6.39 -11.59 -12.62
CA SER A 82 6.70 -12.91 -12.07
C SER A 82 7.05 -12.74 -10.60
N LEU A 83 6.34 -13.45 -9.74
CA LEU A 83 6.55 -13.42 -8.29
C LEU A 83 7.68 -14.39 -7.92
N GLN A 84 8.54 -13.92 -7.03
CA GLN A 84 9.54 -14.73 -6.35
C GLN A 84 9.11 -14.76 -4.88
N THR A 85 8.42 -15.81 -4.46
CA THR A 85 7.89 -15.90 -3.09
C THR A 85 8.97 -16.45 -2.15
N GLN A 86 9.62 -15.57 -1.40
CA GLN A 86 10.41 -15.94 -0.23
C GLN A 86 9.83 -15.17 0.97
N GLU A 87 9.08 -15.88 1.82
CA GLU A 87 8.55 -15.35 3.06
C GLU A 87 9.56 -15.48 4.20
N GLY A 88 9.44 -14.66 5.24
CA GLY A 88 10.25 -14.76 6.46
C GLY A 88 11.74 -14.46 6.28
N GLN A 89 12.10 -13.68 5.26
CA GLN A 89 13.51 -13.33 5.01
C GLN A 89 13.98 -12.20 5.92
N PHE A 90 15.25 -12.28 6.33
CA PHE A 90 15.95 -11.17 6.98
C PHE A 90 17.01 -10.61 6.02
N ILE A 91 16.94 -9.32 5.73
CA ILE A 91 17.83 -8.61 4.82
C ILE A 91 18.45 -7.43 5.58
N TYR A 92 19.76 -7.36 5.61
CA TYR A 92 20.49 -6.24 6.19
C TYR A 92 21.34 -5.53 5.13
N GLU A 93 21.13 -4.25 4.97
CA GLU A 93 21.91 -3.37 4.07
C GLU A 93 22.64 -2.31 4.90
N PRO A 94 23.94 -2.46 5.14
CA PRO A 94 24.71 -1.55 5.99
C PRO A 94 24.86 -0.16 5.39
N ARG A 95 24.73 0.89 6.24
CA ARG A 95 24.98 2.30 5.92
C ARG A 95 25.72 2.98 7.06
N GLU A 96 27.05 3.01 6.96
CA GLU A 96 27.95 3.45 8.05
C GLU A 96 27.73 4.90 8.48
N ASN A 97 27.32 5.79 7.58
CA ASN A 97 27.12 7.23 7.85
C ASN A 97 25.65 7.60 8.12
N SER A 98 24.77 6.62 8.34
CA SER A 98 23.37 6.89 8.65
C SER A 98 23.21 7.27 10.13
N LEU A 99 22.44 8.32 10.41
CA LEU A 99 22.04 8.72 11.77
C LEU A 99 20.81 7.95 12.26
N GLN A 100 20.12 7.29 11.35
CA GLN A 100 18.93 6.49 11.61
C GLN A 100 19.02 5.21 10.81
N SER A 101 18.27 4.19 11.25
CA SER A 101 18.10 2.96 10.49
C SER A 101 16.66 2.83 10.06
N THR A 102 16.45 2.53 8.77
CA THR A 102 15.11 2.22 8.27
C THR A 102 14.82 0.75 8.55
N ILE A 103 13.73 0.48 9.24
CA ILE A 103 13.17 -0.86 9.39
C ILE A 103 11.96 -1.01 8.48
N LEU A 104 11.84 -2.15 7.80
CA LEU A 104 10.73 -2.49 6.94
C LEU A 104 10.34 -3.96 7.14
N LEU A 105 9.19 -4.19 7.77
CA LEU A 105 8.59 -5.52 7.90
C LEU A 105 7.54 -5.64 6.81
N TYR A 106 7.53 -6.73 6.04
CA TYR A 106 6.57 -6.86 4.93
C TYR A 106 6.16 -8.29 4.66
N LYS A 107 4.98 -8.41 4.06
CA LYS A 107 4.42 -9.68 3.60
C LYS A 107 3.53 -9.45 2.38
N LYS A 108 3.68 -10.30 1.36
CA LYS A 108 2.71 -10.35 0.28
C LYS A 108 1.41 -10.96 0.79
N LEU A 109 0.28 -10.36 0.43
CA LEU A 109 -1.04 -10.84 0.79
C LEU A 109 -1.86 -11.21 -0.47
N PHE A 110 -3.14 -11.10 -0.37
CA PHE A 110 -4.16 -11.48 -1.33
C PHE A 110 -4.39 -10.43 -2.42
N ASP A 111 -5.15 -10.80 -3.43
CA ASP A 111 -5.60 -9.90 -4.49
C ASP A 111 -6.65 -8.87 -4.00
N TYR A 112 -6.92 -7.87 -4.84
CA TYR A 112 -7.84 -6.80 -4.48
C TYR A 112 -9.30 -7.27 -4.31
N ASN A 113 -9.70 -8.38 -4.92
CA ASN A 113 -11.06 -8.92 -4.85
C ASN A 113 -11.28 -9.90 -3.69
N HIS A 114 -10.24 -10.11 -2.86
CA HIS A 114 -10.32 -11.02 -1.73
C HIS A 114 -11.39 -10.59 -0.71
N THR A 115 -12.12 -11.55 -0.19
CA THR A 115 -13.24 -11.32 0.74
C THR A 115 -12.82 -10.61 2.01
N ASP A 116 -11.65 -10.93 2.56
CA ASP A 116 -11.13 -10.37 3.82
C ASP A 116 -10.49 -8.97 3.65
N ARG A 117 -10.44 -8.44 2.42
CA ARG A 117 -9.74 -7.18 2.12
C ARG A 117 -10.18 -6.01 3.00
N ARG A 118 -11.49 -5.82 3.15
CA ARG A 118 -12.03 -4.68 3.90
C ARG A 118 -11.76 -4.81 5.39
N GLU A 119 -12.00 -5.98 5.94
CA GLU A 119 -11.73 -6.28 7.34
C GLU A 119 -10.25 -6.22 7.67
N PHE A 120 -9.37 -6.73 6.78
CA PHE A 120 -7.93 -6.62 6.94
C PHE A 120 -7.45 -5.16 6.93
N ASN A 121 -8.00 -4.31 6.08
CA ASN A 121 -7.67 -2.88 6.08
C ASN A 121 -8.09 -2.18 7.39
N ILE A 122 -9.16 -2.65 8.04
CA ILE A 122 -9.56 -2.17 9.39
C ILE A 122 -8.53 -2.65 10.43
N LEU A 123 -8.13 -3.92 10.41
CA LEU A 123 -7.05 -4.44 11.25
C LEU A 123 -5.74 -3.66 11.06
N ASN A 124 -5.34 -3.42 9.80
CA ASN A 124 -4.16 -2.64 9.48
C ASN A 124 -4.24 -1.21 10.04
N THR A 125 -5.40 -0.57 9.94
CA THR A 125 -5.59 0.77 10.51
C THR A 125 -5.41 0.76 12.03
N LEU A 126 -5.96 -0.23 12.74
CA LEU A 126 -5.76 -0.41 14.18
C LEU A 126 -4.27 -0.58 14.52
N LEU A 127 -3.56 -1.41 13.76
CA LEU A 127 -2.15 -1.70 14.00
C LEU A 127 -1.25 -0.47 13.79
N GLY A 128 -1.31 0.18 12.61
CA GLY A 128 -0.39 1.26 12.26
C GLY A 128 -0.94 2.30 11.27
N GLY A 129 -2.25 2.28 10.96
CA GLY A 129 -2.82 3.12 9.89
C GLY A 129 -3.25 4.53 10.31
N TYR A 130 -3.04 4.95 11.56
CA TYR A 130 -3.37 6.30 12.03
C TYR A 130 -2.56 6.70 13.26
N PHE A 131 -2.65 7.97 13.65
CA PHE A 131 -1.84 8.51 14.75
C PHE A 131 -2.10 7.83 16.11
N GLY A 132 -3.33 7.41 16.40
CA GLY A 132 -3.70 6.68 17.62
C GLY A 132 -3.53 5.16 17.53
N SER A 133 -2.86 4.65 16.51
CA SER A 133 -2.65 3.21 16.28
C SER A 133 -1.69 2.60 17.30
N ARG A 134 -1.75 1.28 17.46
CA ARG A 134 -0.93 0.55 18.43
C ARG A 134 0.57 0.73 18.23
N LEU A 135 1.05 0.68 16.98
CA LEU A 135 2.46 0.92 16.68
C LEU A 135 2.91 2.34 17.04
N MET A 136 2.08 3.34 16.76
CA MET A 136 2.39 4.72 17.15
C MET A 136 2.46 4.88 18.67
N GLN A 137 1.53 4.29 19.40
CA GLN A 137 1.54 4.31 20.86
C GLN A 137 2.78 3.59 21.42
N LYS A 138 3.06 2.37 20.93
CA LYS A 138 4.13 1.53 21.45
C LYS A 138 5.52 2.06 21.09
N VAL A 139 5.80 2.21 19.78
CA VAL A 139 7.18 2.45 19.31
C VAL A 139 7.57 3.93 19.41
N ARG A 140 6.60 4.83 19.15
CA ARG A 140 6.85 6.28 19.21
C ARG A 140 6.65 6.83 20.63
N GLU A 141 5.45 6.66 21.22
CA GLU A 141 5.10 7.35 22.47
C GLU A 141 5.73 6.67 23.69
N GLU A 142 5.64 5.32 23.82
CA GLU A 142 6.16 4.60 24.96
C GLU A 142 7.68 4.40 24.88
N CYS A 143 8.18 3.90 23.74
CA CYS A 143 9.60 3.58 23.59
C CYS A 143 10.45 4.79 23.14
N GLY A 144 9.89 5.75 22.42
CA GLY A 144 10.62 6.91 21.90
C GLY A 144 11.66 6.55 20.83
N TYR A 145 11.52 5.44 20.13
CA TYR A 145 12.52 4.96 19.17
C TYR A 145 12.41 5.63 17.80
N THR A 146 11.29 6.27 17.49
CA THR A 146 11.05 6.91 16.20
C THR A 146 10.18 8.16 16.32
N TYR A 147 10.23 9.02 15.31
CA TYR A 147 9.27 10.10 15.14
C TYR A 147 7.95 9.61 14.53
N SER A 148 8.02 8.61 13.66
CA SER A 148 6.84 8.07 12.96
C SER A 148 7.03 6.61 12.59
N ILE A 149 6.02 5.82 12.82
CA ILE A 149 5.90 4.44 12.36
C ILE A 149 4.49 4.24 11.80
N TYR A 150 4.38 3.51 10.71
CA TYR A 150 3.08 3.23 10.12
C TYR A 150 3.03 1.84 9.51
N SER A 151 1.82 1.31 9.35
CA SER A 151 1.56 0.13 8.55
C SER A 151 0.59 0.44 7.42
N GLU A 152 0.81 -0.18 6.28
CA GLU A 152 -0.03 -0.03 5.10
C GLU A 152 -0.25 -1.38 4.42
N ASN A 153 -1.41 -1.53 3.77
CA ASN A 153 -1.69 -2.61 2.85
C ASN A 153 -1.83 -2.01 1.44
N SER A 154 -0.71 -1.97 0.72
CA SER A 154 -0.61 -1.33 -0.59
C SER A 154 -0.87 -2.32 -1.72
N TYR A 155 -1.68 -1.93 -2.71
CA TYR A 155 -2.05 -2.78 -3.84
C TYR A 155 -1.17 -2.49 -5.04
N ILE A 156 -0.43 -3.50 -5.48
CA ILE A 156 0.45 -3.45 -6.64
C ILE A 156 0.01 -4.55 -7.61
N CYS A 157 -0.35 -4.18 -8.83
CA CYS A 157 -0.91 -5.09 -9.83
C CYS A 157 -2.15 -5.81 -9.30
N ASP A 158 -2.10 -7.13 -9.13
CA ASP A 158 -3.20 -8.01 -8.76
C ASP A 158 -3.19 -8.47 -7.29
N HIS A 159 -2.20 -8.04 -6.50
CA HIS A 159 -2.09 -8.43 -5.09
C HIS A 159 -1.72 -7.26 -4.20
N SER A 160 -1.79 -7.45 -2.90
CA SER A 160 -1.36 -6.46 -1.91
C SER A 160 -0.08 -6.88 -1.21
N ILE A 161 0.63 -5.86 -0.74
CA ILE A 161 1.77 -5.99 0.15
C ILE A 161 1.42 -5.25 1.43
N PHE A 162 1.31 -5.99 2.51
CA PHE A 162 1.29 -5.41 3.85
C PHE A 162 2.71 -5.08 4.26
N PHE A 163 2.91 -3.90 4.82
CA PHE A 163 4.21 -3.54 5.40
C PHE A 163 4.07 -2.61 6.61
N ILE A 164 5.09 -2.64 7.47
CA ILE A 164 5.33 -1.69 8.56
C ILE A 164 6.66 -1.02 8.24
N GLU A 165 6.71 0.31 8.23
CA GLU A 165 7.92 1.06 7.93
C GLU A 165 8.15 2.15 8.97
N SER A 166 9.42 2.33 9.34
CA SER A 166 9.85 3.38 10.26
C SER A 166 11.33 3.69 10.08
N ASP A 167 11.69 4.96 10.25
CA ASP A 167 13.07 5.36 10.52
C ASP A 167 13.26 5.47 12.04
N VAL A 168 14.14 4.64 12.58
CA VAL A 168 14.40 4.53 14.01
C VAL A 168 15.78 5.08 14.37
N ILE A 169 15.97 5.53 15.60
CA ILE A 169 17.25 6.01 16.08
C ILE A 169 18.29 4.90 16.04
N GLU A 170 19.57 5.29 15.87
CA GLU A 170 20.71 4.36 15.80
C GLU A 170 20.72 3.38 16.97
N GLY A 171 20.94 2.10 16.68
CA GLY A 171 21.01 1.01 17.69
C GLY A 171 19.67 0.61 18.29
N LYS A 172 18.53 0.98 17.66
CA LYS A 172 17.19 0.62 18.12
C LYS A 172 16.36 -0.13 17.07
N ALA A 173 17.03 -0.64 16.03
CA ALA A 173 16.34 -1.39 14.98
C ALA A 173 15.71 -2.68 15.51
N ASP A 174 16.47 -3.51 16.23
CA ASP A 174 15.98 -4.78 16.75
C ASP A 174 14.88 -4.60 17.79
N GLU A 175 15.07 -3.69 18.75
CA GLU A 175 14.04 -3.42 19.77
C GLU A 175 12.75 -2.86 19.14
N SER A 176 12.88 -2.06 18.08
CA SER A 176 11.72 -1.55 17.36
C SER A 176 10.98 -2.65 16.60
N ILE A 177 11.70 -3.57 15.98
CA ILE A 177 11.14 -4.74 15.28
C ILE A 177 10.43 -5.65 16.30
N GLU A 178 11.06 -5.93 17.46
CA GLU A 178 10.42 -6.74 18.51
C GLU A 178 9.16 -6.05 19.04
N ALA A 179 9.19 -4.74 19.28
CA ALA A 179 8.00 -3.99 19.69
C ALA A 179 6.86 -4.08 18.67
N CYS A 180 7.18 -4.09 17.35
CA CYS A 180 6.17 -4.33 16.30
C CYS A 180 5.57 -5.74 16.43
N PHE A 181 6.40 -6.75 16.62
CA PHE A 181 5.92 -8.12 16.78
C PHE A 181 5.18 -8.36 18.09
N GLU A 182 5.52 -7.66 19.18
CA GLU A 182 4.74 -7.66 20.42
C GLU A 182 3.31 -7.18 20.18
N GLU A 183 3.12 -6.05 19.46
CA GLU A 183 1.79 -5.55 19.17
C GLU A 183 1.00 -6.46 18.21
N ILE A 184 1.66 -7.06 17.23
CA ILE A 184 1.05 -8.10 16.37
C ILE A 184 0.62 -9.30 17.25
N LYS A 185 1.47 -9.75 18.16
CA LYS A 185 1.18 -10.86 19.06
C LYS A 185 -0.01 -10.56 19.98
N ARG A 186 -0.11 -9.34 20.50
CA ARG A 186 -1.28 -8.91 21.29
C ARG A 186 -2.57 -8.98 20.48
N LEU A 187 -2.56 -8.55 19.20
CA LEU A 187 -3.72 -8.69 18.31
C LEU A 187 -4.09 -10.15 18.02
N GLN A 188 -3.15 -11.08 18.14
CA GLN A 188 -3.39 -12.52 17.94
C GLN A 188 -3.88 -13.24 19.18
N THR A 189 -3.64 -12.69 20.37
CA THR A 189 -3.91 -13.39 21.65
C THR A 189 -4.96 -12.69 22.51
N GLU A 190 -5.19 -11.40 22.29
CA GLU A 190 -6.10 -10.58 23.09
C GLU A 190 -7.16 -9.95 22.20
N GLU A 191 -8.42 -10.05 22.62
CA GLU A 191 -9.48 -9.26 21.96
C GLU A 191 -9.30 -7.78 22.28
N ILE A 192 -9.55 -6.92 21.29
CA ILE A 192 -9.52 -5.47 21.49
C ILE A 192 -10.68 -5.02 22.39
N GLY A 193 -10.43 -4.03 23.23
CA GLY A 193 -11.46 -3.46 24.11
C GLY A 193 -12.52 -2.67 23.34
N ASP A 194 -13.71 -2.55 23.93
CA ASP A 194 -14.84 -1.85 23.34
C ASP A 194 -14.56 -0.37 23.06
N GLU A 195 -13.79 0.30 23.91
CA GLU A 195 -13.41 1.71 23.73
C GLU A 195 -12.47 1.88 22.54
N GLU A 196 -11.44 1.01 22.41
CA GLU A 196 -10.51 1.01 21.28
C GLU A 196 -11.26 0.74 19.97
N LEU A 197 -12.14 -0.26 19.95
CA LEU A 197 -12.97 -0.57 18.78
C LEU A 197 -13.89 0.59 18.39
N SER A 198 -14.52 1.25 19.37
CA SER A 198 -15.38 2.40 19.12
C SER A 198 -14.62 3.58 18.55
N THR A 199 -13.43 3.87 19.09
CA THR A 199 -12.53 4.91 18.60
C THR A 199 -12.09 4.62 17.17
N LEU A 200 -11.69 3.39 16.86
CA LEU A 200 -11.30 2.95 15.52
C LEU A 200 -12.45 3.12 14.51
N LYS A 201 -13.68 2.68 14.87
CA LYS A 201 -14.87 2.84 14.00
C LYS A 201 -15.19 4.30 13.72
N THR A 202 -15.08 5.15 14.71
CA THR A 202 -15.30 6.59 14.58
C THR A 202 -14.26 7.23 13.66
N TYR A 203 -12.98 6.92 13.88
CA TYR A 203 -11.89 7.38 13.03
C TYR A 203 -12.08 6.97 11.56
N LEU A 204 -12.32 5.67 11.31
CA LEU A 204 -12.52 5.13 9.96
C LEU A 204 -13.71 5.78 9.26
N SER A 205 -14.85 5.93 9.96
CA SER A 205 -16.04 6.56 9.40
C SER A 205 -15.75 8.00 8.99
N GLY A 206 -15.07 8.77 9.85
CA GLY A 206 -14.68 10.15 9.55
C GLY A 206 -13.65 10.26 8.42
N ALA A 207 -12.64 9.38 8.39
CA ALA A 207 -11.64 9.34 7.32
C ALA A 207 -12.28 9.03 5.96
N TYR A 208 -13.24 8.13 5.96
CA TYR A 208 -13.97 7.75 4.75
C TYR A 208 -14.89 8.87 4.23
N LEU A 209 -15.62 9.53 5.11
CA LEU A 209 -16.42 10.68 4.72
C LEU A 209 -15.56 11.78 4.09
N ARG A 210 -14.40 12.06 4.67
CA ARG A 210 -13.45 13.03 4.08
C ARG A 210 -12.92 12.60 2.70
N SER A 211 -12.87 11.32 2.38
CA SER A 211 -12.42 10.84 1.06
C SER A 211 -13.41 11.14 -0.07
N VAL A 212 -14.62 11.58 0.26
CA VAL A 212 -15.71 11.89 -0.70
C VAL A 212 -16.41 13.23 -0.42
N ASP A 213 -15.87 14.07 0.47
CA ASP A 213 -16.46 15.32 0.91
C ASP A 213 -16.42 16.44 -0.12
N CYS A 214 -15.51 16.35 -1.10
CA CYS A 214 -15.41 17.29 -2.19
C CYS A 214 -15.17 16.56 -3.52
N ILE A 215 -15.44 17.28 -4.62
CA ILE A 215 -15.37 16.69 -5.96
C ILE A 215 -14.00 16.10 -6.30
N THR A 216 -12.92 16.74 -5.85
CA THR A 216 -11.56 16.27 -6.08
C THR A 216 -11.28 14.97 -5.32
N SER A 217 -11.67 14.88 -4.06
CA SER A 217 -11.52 13.69 -3.22
C SER A 217 -12.39 12.54 -3.75
N TYR A 218 -13.63 12.85 -4.13
CA TYR A 218 -14.53 11.87 -4.73
C TYR A 218 -13.96 11.31 -6.05
N MET A 219 -13.47 12.17 -6.95
CA MET A 219 -12.86 11.75 -8.20
C MET A 219 -11.66 10.82 -7.98
N LYS A 220 -10.76 11.15 -7.06
CA LYS A 220 -9.63 10.28 -6.71
C LYS A 220 -10.10 8.91 -6.21
N THR A 221 -11.11 8.89 -5.40
CA THR A 221 -11.71 7.65 -4.87
C THR A 221 -12.37 6.84 -5.99
N TYR A 222 -13.12 7.48 -6.87
CA TYR A 222 -13.76 6.85 -8.03
C TYR A 222 -12.73 6.26 -9.00
N VAL A 223 -11.67 6.99 -9.34
CA VAL A 223 -10.56 6.51 -10.20
C VAL A 223 -9.93 5.25 -9.58
N ARG A 224 -9.74 5.24 -8.27
CA ARG A 224 -9.21 4.06 -7.56
C ARG A 224 -10.17 2.88 -7.66
N TRP A 225 -11.47 3.07 -7.44
CA TRP A 225 -12.46 2.00 -7.62
C TRP A 225 -12.46 1.46 -9.03
N HIS A 226 -12.49 2.34 -10.02
CA HIS A 226 -12.44 1.95 -11.43
C HIS A 226 -11.19 1.12 -11.77
N LYS A 227 -10.02 1.54 -11.27
CA LYS A 227 -8.75 0.81 -11.47
C LYS A 227 -8.83 -0.65 -11.02
N PHE A 228 -9.59 -0.94 -9.98
CA PHE A 228 -9.73 -2.28 -9.41
C PHE A 228 -11.05 -2.98 -9.78
N GLY A 229 -11.78 -2.45 -10.76
CA GLY A 229 -13.06 -3.04 -11.19
C GLY A 229 -14.19 -2.91 -10.18
N LEU A 230 -14.09 -1.96 -9.24
CA LEU A 230 -15.12 -1.66 -8.26
C LEU A 230 -16.01 -0.50 -8.73
N ASN A 231 -17.13 -0.33 -8.05
CA ASN A 231 -18.10 0.73 -8.28
C ASN A 231 -18.45 1.48 -6.97
N GLU A 232 -19.43 2.34 -7.01
CA GLU A 232 -19.89 3.16 -5.90
C GLU A 232 -20.47 2.35 -4.72
N GLU A 233 -20.88 1.10 -4.94
CA GLU A 233 -21.36 0.20 -3.89
C GLU A 233 -20.27 -0.10 -2.86
N GLU A 234 -18.98 0.00 -3.26
CA GLU A 234 -17.82 -0.20 -2.39
C GLU A 234 -17.91 0.67 -1.13
N MET A 235 -18.39 1.90 -1.27
CA MET A 235 -18.57 2.81 -0.14
C MET A 235 -19.58 2.27 0.88
N GLY A 236 -20.75 1.82 0.40
CA GLY A 236 -21.76 1.22 1.27
C GLY A 236 -21.29 -0.06 1.94
N GLN A 237 -20.56 -0.90 1.21
CA GLN A 237 -20.00 -2.16 1.70
C GLN A 237 -18.95 -1.90 2.79
N LEU A 238 -18.09 -0.90 2.63
CA LEU A 238 -17.10 -0.56 3.64
C LEU A 238 -17.76 -0.01 4.92
N PHE A 239 -18.73 0.89 4.82
CA PHE A 239 -19.48 1.35 6.01
C PHE A 239 -20.18 0.20 6.72
N ALA A 240 -20.77 -0.74 5.97
CA ALA A 240 -21.36 -1.94 6.55
C ALA A 240 -20.32 -2.81 7.27
N THR A 241 -19.13 -2.94 6.70
CA THR A 241 -18.01 -3.68 7.29
C THR A 241 -17.53 -3.00 8.59
N ILE A 242 -17.30 -1.69 8.58
CA ILE A 242 -16.91 -0.93 9.78
C ILE A 242 -17.94 -1.08 10.90
N LYS A 243 -19.23 -1.06 10.56
CA LYS A 243 -20.30 -1.23 11.55
C LYS A 243 -20.29 -2.63 12.17
N LYS A 244 -20.07 -3.67 11.35
CA LYS A 244 -20.18 -5.08 11.73
C LYS A 244 -18.91 -5.66 12.35
N ILE A 245 -17.74 -5.08 12.10
CA ILE A 245 -16.47 -5.62 12.58
C ILE A 245 -16.50 -5.85 14.10
N SER A 246 -16.00 -6.98 14.55
CA SER A 246 -15.96 -7.38 15.95
C SER A 246 -14.54 -7.63 16.43
N PRO A 247 -14.30 -7.63 17.76
CA PRO A 247 -13.01 -8.03 18.32
C PRO A 247 -12.54 -9.41 17.84
N GLN A 248 -13.44 -10.38 17.78
CA GLN A 248 -13.17 -11.75 17.32
C GLN A 248 -12.74 -11.78 15.84
N THR A 249 -13.35 -10.95 15.01
CA THR A 249 -12.95 -10.84 13.59
C THR A 249 -11.52 -10.32 13.47
N ILE A 250 -11.15 -9.29 14.21
CA ILE A 250 -9.80 -8.72 14.23
C ILE A 250 -8.78 -9.75 14.70
N LEU A 251 -9.05 -10.43 15.80
CA LEU A 251 -8.19 -11.50 16.34
C LEU A 251 -8.01 -12.64 15.33
N SER A 252 -9.08 -13.07 14.68
CA SER A 252 -9.04 -14.12 13.65
C SER A 252 -8.18 -13.73 12.45
N LEU A 253 -8.31 -12.48 11.97
CA LEU A 253 -7.52 -11.95 10.85
C LEU A 253 -6.05 -11.80 11.21
N ALA A 254 -5.73 -11.32 12.42
CA ALA A 254 -4.35 -11.23 12.91
C ALA A 254 -3.69 -12.61 12.93
N ASN A 255 -4.41 -13.63 13.44
CA ASN A 255 -3.91 -15.00 13.44
C ASN A 255 -3.77 -15.60 12.03
N ARG A 256 -4.61 -15.21 11.08
CA ARG A 256 -4.57 -15.74 9.71
C ARG A 256 -3.46 -15.13 8.88
N TYR A 257 -3.20 -13.83 9.02
CA TYR A 257 -2.36 -13.10 8.09
C TYR A 257 -1.03 -12.60 8.67
N LEU A 258 -0.90 -12.42 9.99
CA LEU A 258 0.25 -11.76 10.59
C LEU A 258 1.15 -12.74 11.38
N GLN A 259 1.35 -13.96 10.87
CA GLN A 259 2.30 -14.90 11.48
C GLN A 259 3.74 -14.39 11.31
N ARG A 260 4.48 -14.31 12.43
CA ARG A 260 5.84 -13.75 12.47
C ARG A 260 6.79 -14.41 11.47
N GLU A 261 6.72 -15.73 11.35
CA GLU A 261 7.58 -16.53 10.47
C GLU A 261 7.38 -16.27 8.98
N THR A 262 6.27 -15.63 8.61
CA THR A 262 5.95 -15.29 7.21
C THR A 262 6.21 -13.83 6.87
N ILE A 263 6.50 -12.99 7.88
CA ILE A 263 6.82 -11.58 7.70
C ILE A 263 8.33 -11.45 7.49
N SER A 264 8.72 -10.93 6.33
CA SER A 264 10.11 -10.62 6.03
C SER A 264 10.51 -9.28 6.64
N THR A 265 11.77 -9.14 7.01
CA THR A 265 12.31 -7.95 7.68
C THR A 265 13.52 -7.42 6.90
N ILE A 266 13.55 -6.11 6.68
CA ILE A 266 14.68 -5.40 6.11
C ILE A 266 15.15 -4.34 7.09
N ILE A 267 16.47 -4.25 7.29
CA ILE A 267 17.12 -3.16 8.01
C ILE A 267 18.09 -2.48 7.04
N VAL A 268 17.99 -1.16 6.90
CA VAL A 268 18.91 -0.34 6.12
C VAL A 268 19.52 0.71 7.04
N GLY A 269 20.81 0.63 7.31
CA GLY A 269 21.47 1.55 8.23
C GLY A 269 22.53 0.87 9.08
N LYS A 270 22.67 1.33 10.31
CA LYS A 270 23.46 0.65 11.34
C LYS A 270 22.56 -0.30 12.12
N HIS A 271 23.09 -1.48 12.33
CA HIS A 271 22.41 -2.56 13.06
C HIS A 271 23.08 -2.77 14.41
#